data_d6b34abb3fb89706723c44b3f2e4538d
#
_entry.id   d6b34abb3fb89706723c44b3f2e4538d
#
_cell.length_a   1.000
_cell.length_b   1.000
_cell.length_c   1.000
_cell.angle_alpha   90.00
_cell.angle_beta   90.00
_cell.angle_gamma   90.00
#
_symmetry.space_group_name_H-M   'P 1'
#
loop_
_entity.id
_entity.type
_entity.pdbx_description
1 polymer ?
#
loop_
_entity_poly.entity_id
_entity_poly.type
_entity_poly.pdbx_seq_one_letter_code
_entity_poly.pdbx_strand_id
1 'polypeptide(L)'
;MTSFDHANQATQPVEDGDLTRAQKVHDLVAGSIGKADAKAGFVATLNTAVLAGVVALVQLDHLGTAGRILVSLGLVLMVAALLCAVAVVLPILRARHTKHGAGSVLYFGTVRHYTPDELADRLAAEDTVREVCAQSVILSRLSWRKHRLLQASMLATIAGATITGLTLLMTGGAL
;
A
#
# COMPACT_ATOMS: atom_id res chain seq x y z
N MET A 1 -44.24 15.85 18.70
CA MET A 1 -44.98 15.02 17.72
C MET A 1 -44.27 15.14 16.38
N THR A 2 -43.04 14.62 16.32
CA THR A 2 -42.17 14.62 15.12
C THR A 2 -41.13 13.51 15.26
N SER A 3 -41.54 12.24 15.16
CA SER A 3 -40.59 11.11 15.30
C SER A 3 -40.90 9.95 14.34
N PHE A 4 -41.33 10.22 13.11
CA PHE A 4 -41.74 9.15 12.18
C PHE A 4 -41.17 9.24 10.78
N ASP A 5 -40.22 10.17 10.51
CA ASP A 5 -39.77 10.37 9.10
C ASP A 5 -38.41 9.75 8.74
N HIS A 6 -37.71 9.13 9.67
CA HIS A 6 -36.41 8.53 9.36
C HIS A 6 -36.46 7.08 8.88
N ALA A 7 -37.59 6.40 8.96
CA ALA A 7 -37.71 5.00 8.55
C ALA A 7 -38.00 4.79 7.05
N ASN A 8 -38.38 5.84 6.32
CA ASN A 8 -38.82 5.73 4.93
C ASN A 8 -37.76 6.14 3.87
N GLN A 9 -36.53 6.45 4.30
CA GLN A 9 -35.46 6.75 3.33
C GLN A 9 -34.61 5.54 2.93
N ALA A 10 -34.95 4.34 3.43
CA ALA A 10 -34.09 3.16 3.27
C ALA A 10 -34.36 2.33 2.00
N THR A 11 -35.32 2.70 1.15
CA THR A 11 -35.72 1.89 -0.02
C THR A 11 -36.05 2.73 -1.25
N GLN A 12 -35.21 3.70 -1.60
CA GLN A 12 -35.27 4.22 -2.96
C GLN A 12 -34.57 3.21 -3.90
N PRO A 13 -35.16 2.89 -5.06
CA PRO A 13 -34.50 2.05 -6.04
C PRO A 13 -33.17 2.71 -6.44
N VAL A 14 -32.11 1.91 -6.37
CA VAL A 14 -30.77 2.33 -6.78
C VAL A 14 -30.85 2.67 -8.27
N GLU A 15 -30.78 3.94 -8.59
CA GLU A 15 -30.75 4.38 -10.00
C GLU A 15 -29.42 3.90 -10.64
N ASP A 16 -29.47 3.57 -11.94
CA ASP A 16 -28.30 3.19 -12.74
C ASP A 16 -27.14 4.20 -12.59
N GLY A 17 -27.46 5.46 -12.29
CA GLY A 17 -26.51 6.52 -11.99
C GLY A 17 -25.68 6.28 -10.72
N ASP A 18 -26.24 5.66 -9.70
CA ASP A 18 -25.54 5.43 -8.43
C ASP A 18 -24.54 4.26 -8.55
N LEU A 19 -24.89 3.22 -9.29
CA LEU A 19 -23.96 2.14 -9.61
C LEU A 19 -22.76 2.67 -10.40
N THR A 20 -23.00 3.49 -11.42
CA THR A 20 -21.95 4.11 -12.22
C THR A 20 -21.01 4.99 -11.37
N ARG A 21 -21.54 5.76 -10.42
CA ARG A 21 -20.74 6.55 -9.48
C ARG A 21 -19.93 5.69 -8.54
N ALA A 22 -20.52 4.64 -7.98
CA ALA A 22 -19.84 3.70 -7.09
C ALA A 22 -18.69 2.99 -7.82
N GLN A 23 -18.88 2.55 -9.05
CA GLN A 23 -17.85 1.94 -9.90
C GLN A 23 -16.71 2.92 -10.18
N LYS A 24 -17.00 4.19 -10.51
CA LYS A 24 -15.95 5.21 -10.69
C LYS A 24 -15.10 5.39 -9.44
N VAL A 25 -15.70 5.42 -8.25
CA VAL A 25 -14.96 5.51 -6.99
C VAL A 25 -14.10 4.28 -6.78
N HIS A 26 -14.65 3.10 -7.04
CA HIS A 26 -13.91 1.84 -6.95
C HIS A 26 -12.66 1.85 -7.87
N ASP A 27 -12.82 2.21 -9.13
CA ASP A 27 -11.74 2.24 -10.13
C ASP A 27 -10.67 3.27 -9.77
N LEU A 28 -11.06 4.45 -9.26
CA LEU A 28 -10.11 5.46 -8.77
C LEU A 28 -9.27 4.93 -7.61
N VAL A 29 -9.91 4.24 -6.66
CA VAL A 29 -9.21 3.67 -5.49
C VAL A 29 -8.33 2.50 -5.90
N ALA A 30 -8.82 1.60 -6.74
CA ALA A 30 -8.05 0.48 -7.28
C ALA A 30 -6.84 0.97 -8.09
N GLY A 31 -7.03 1.98 -8.95
CA GLY A 31 -5.95 2.62 -9.70
C GLY A 31 -4.92 3.30 -8.81
N SER A 32 -5.31 3.84 -7.64
CA SER A 32 -4.38 4.43 -6.68
C SER A 32 -3.42 3.39 -6.07
N ILE A 33 -3.89 2.16 -5.86
CA ILE A 33 -3.07 1.06 -5.35
C ILE A 33 -2.00 0.68 -6.38
N GLY A 34 -2.38 0.50 -7.65
CA GLY A 34 -1.41 0.20 -8.72
C GLY A 34 -0.35 1.27 -8.89
N LYS A 35 -0.74 2.55 -8.79
CA LYS A 35 0.21 3.67 -8.81
C LYS A 35 1.16 3.66 -7.60
N ALA A 36 0.68 3.27 -6.42
CA ALA A 36 1.53 3.13 -5.23
C ALA A 36 2.54 1.98 -5.40
N ASP A 37 2.11 0.85 -5.94
CA ASP A 37 2.97 -0.30 -6.19
C ASP A 37 4.07 0.01 -7.23
N ALA A 38 3.73 0.70 -8.33
CA ALA A 38 4.68 1.15 -9.32
C ALA A 38 5.73 2.12 -8.75
N LYS A 39 5.29 3.10 -7.93
CA LYS A 39 6.19 4.02 -7.24
C LYS A 39 7.09 3.30 -6.23
N ALA A 40 6.55 2.33 -5.49
CA ALA A 40 7.33 1.56 -4.54
C ALA A 40 8.40 0.71 -5.23
N GLY A 41 8.09 0.11 -6.39
CA GLY A 41 9.08 -0.59 -7.21
C GLY A 41 10.22 0.33 -7.64
N PHE A 42 9.91 1.54 -8.13
CA PHE A 42 10.92 2.53 -8.49
C PHE A 42 11.77 2.95 -7.28
N VAL A 43 11.15 3.25 -6.14
CA VAL A 43 11.87 3.61 -4.89
C VAL A 43 12.77 2.46 -4.42
N ALA A 44 12.30 1.22 -4.49
CA ALA A 44 13.11 0.05 -4.13
C ALA A 44 14.35 -0.05 -5.03
N THR A 45 14.20 0.09 -6.35
CA THR A 45 15.32 0.06 -7.31
C THR A 45 16.32 1.18 -7.03
N LEU A 46 15.85 2.42 -6.85
CA LEU A 46 16.70 3.56 -6.54
C LEU A 46 17.44 3.36 -5.23
N ASN A 47 16.74 2.92 -4.17
CA ASN A 47 17.34 2.66 -2.87
C ASN A 47 18.40 1.57 -2.94
N THR A 48 18.17 0.50 -3.70
CA THR A 48 19.15 -0.56 -3.92
C THR A 48 20.41 -0.03 -4.61
N ALA A 49 20.25 0.81 -5.64
CA ALA A 49 21.37 1.42 -6.34
C ALA A 49 22.20 2.34 -5.42
N VAL A 50 21.54 3.19 -4.64
CA VAL A 50 22.20 4.08 -3.66
C VAL A 50 22.89 3.26 -2.59
N LEU A 51 22.25 2.22 -2.04
CA LEU A 51 22.82 1.33 -1.05
C LEU A 51 24.07 0.62 -1.57
N ALA A 52 24.02 0.09 -2.80
CA ALA A 52 25.17 -0.55 -3.43
C ALA A 52 26.32 0.44 -3.64
N GLY A 53 26.04 1.67 -4.09
CA GLY A 53 27.04 2.73 -4.23
C GLY A 53 27.69 3.09 -2.90
N VAL A 54 26.91 3.24 -1.84
CA VAL A 54 27.41 3.51 -0.49
C VAL A 54 28.29 2.37 -0.01
N VAL A 55 27.87 1.12 -0.13
CA VAL A 55 28.65 -0.05 0.30
C VAL A 55 29.97 -0.16 -0.48
N ALA A 56 29.97 0.17 -1.78
CA ALA A 56 31.18 0.16 -2.59
C ALA A 56 32.19 1.25 -2.21
N LEU A 57 31.73 2.39 -1.70
CA LEU A 57 32.59 3.53 -1.34
C LEU A 57 33.04 3.53 0.12
N VAL A 58 32.32 2.82 1.00
CA VAL A 58 32.59 2.84 2.43
C VAL A 58 33.83 1.98 2.75
N GLN A 59 34.87 2.63 3.24
CA GLN A 59 36.05 1.98 3.83
C GLN A 59 36.04 2.17 5.35
N LEU A 60 35.46 1.21 6.07
CA LEU A 60 35.21 1.33 7.50
C LEU A 60 36.55 1.42 8.32
N ASP A 61 37.65 0.94 7.78
CA ASP A 61 38.94 0.91 8.48
C ASP A 61 39.53 2.31 8.68
N HIS A 62 39.22 3.23 7.80
CA HIS A 62 39.67 4.64 7.88
C HIS A 62 38.79 5.54 8.76
N LEU A 63 37.65 5.02 9.22
CA LEU A 63 36.71 5.77 10.02
C LEU A 63 37.00 5.61 11.51
N GLY A 64 37.02 6.73 12.25
CA GLY A 64 37.00 6.68 13.72
C GLY A 64 35.70 6.04 14.24
N THR A 65 35.67 5.67 15.52
CA THR A 65 34.51 4.98 16.13
C THR A 65 33.20 5.68 15.91
N ALA A 66 33.14 7.02 16.03
CA ALA A 66 31.92 7.81 15.79
C ALA A 66 31.46 7.71 14.32
N GLY A 67 32.39 7.79 13.36
CA GLY A 67 32.10 7.66 11.94
C GLY A 67 31.53 6.27 11.58
N ARG A 68 32.10 5.21 12.15
CA ARG A 68 31.57 3.83 11.97
C ARG A 68 30.14 3.70 12.46
N ILE A 69 29.83 4.26 13.64
CA ILE A 69 28.47 4.24 14.20
C ILE A 69 27.50 4.97 13.27
N LEU A 70 27.84 6.18 12.81
CA LEU A 70 26.97 6.98 11.94
C LEU A 70 26.73 6.31 10.59
N VAL A 71 27.77 5.76 9.95
CA VAL A 71 27.64 5.03 8.69
C VAL A 71 26.78 3.78 8.89
N SER A 72 27.00 3.01 9.95
CA SER A 72 26.20 1.83 10.25
C SER A 72 24.73 2.19 10.48
N LEU A 73 24.43 3.29 11.18
CA LEU A 73 23.08 3.79 11.37
C LEU A 73 22.43 4.18 10.04
N GLY A 74 23.15 4.88 9.17
CA GLY A 74 22.68 5.24 7.83
C GLY A 74 22.35 4.02 6.97
N LEU A 75 23.22 3.01 6.98
CA LEU A 75 22.99 1.74 6.27
C LEU A 75 21.76 0.99 6.80
N VAL A 76 21.59 0.92 8.12
CA VAL A 76 20.40 0.29 8.74
C VAL A 76 19.14 1.00 8.32
N LEU A 77 19.12 2.34 8.30
CA LEU A 77 17.97 3.12 7.81
C LEU A 77 17.66 2.82 6.34
N MET A 78 18.66 2.71 5.48
CA MET A 78 18.49 2.39 4.07
C MET A 78 17.95 0.98 3.86
N VAL A 79 18.45 -0.01 4.61
CA VAL A 79 17.92 -1.38 4.57
C VAL A 79 16.46 -1.40 5.06
N ALA A 80 16.14 -0.72 6.16
CA ALA A 80 14.78 -0.61 6.65
C ALA A 80 13.85 0.05 5.61
N ALA A 81 14.34 1.10 4.92
CA ALA A 81 13.60 1.75 3.83
C ALA A 81 13.31 0.78 2.67
N LEU A 82 14.30 -0.02 2.28
CA LEU A 82 14.13 -1.04 1.23
C LEU A 82 13.07 -2.07 1.63
N LEU A 83 13.12 -2.57 2.87
CA LEU A 83 12.13 -3.51 3.38
C LEU A 83 10.72 -2.91 3.40
N CYS A 84 10.57 -1.63 3.76
CA CYS A 84 9.30 -0.91 3.68
C CYS A 84 8.79 -0.82 2.24
N ALA A 85 9.65 -0.49 1.27
CA ALA A 85 9.26 -0.42 -0.14
C ALA A 85 8.83 -1.78 -0.68
N VAL A 86 9.56 -2.84 -0.37
CA VAL A 86 9.19 -4.23 -0.73
C VAL A 86 7.87 -4.63 -0.09
N ALA A 87 7.64 -4.28 1.18
CA ALA A 87 6.39 -4.58 1.88
C ALA A 87 5.15 -3.91 1.22
N VAL A 88 5.32 -2.76 0.55
CA VAL A 88 4.25 -2.12 -0.22
C VAL A 88 3.85 -2.96 -1.42
N VAL A 89 4.83 -3.53 -2.13
CA VAL A 89 4.61 -4.31 -3.37
C VAL A 89 4.09 -5.72 -3.06
N LEU A 90 4.46 -6.29 -1.90
CA LEU A 90 4.02 -7.63 -1.53
C LEU A 90 2.49 -7.73 -1.50
N PRO A 91 1.90 -8.70 -2.22
CA PRO A 91 0.46 -8.89 -2.21
C PRO A 91 0.01 -9.35 -0.81
N ILE A 92 -0.81 -8.53 -0.16
CA ILE A 92 -1.43 -8.90 1.12
C ILE A 92 -2.61 -9.82 0.82
N LEU A 93 -2.31 -11.10 0.59
CA LEU A 93 -3.30 -12.16 0.38
C LEU A 93 -4.01 -12.55 1.70
N ARG A 94 -4.34 -11.59 2.55
CA ARG A 94 -5.20 -11.84 3.69
C ARG A 94 -6.63 -12.04 3.19
N ALA A 95 -6.91 -13.22 2.67
CA ALA A 95 -8.27 -13.73 2.66
C ALA A 95 -8.71 -13.78 4.12
N ARG A 96 -9.52 -12.83 4.57
CA ARG A 96 -10.35 -13.06 5.74
C ARG A 96 -11.19 -14.27 5.37
N HIS A 97 -10.89 -15.40 5.96
CA HIS A 97 -11.77 -16.56 5.95
C HIS A 97 -13.09 -16.14 6.60
N THR A 98 -13.95 -15.48 5.86
CA THR A 98 -15.37 -15.42 6.17
C THR A 98 -15.91 -16.80 5.77
N LYS A 99 -16.35 -17.54 6.79
CA LYS A 99 -17.09 -18.80 6.65
C LYS A 99 -18.10 -18.66 5.52
N HIS A 100 -18.27 -19.70 4.72
CA HIS A 100 -19.22 -19.83 3.63
C HIS A 100 -20.45 -18.92 3.81
N GLY A 101 -20.63 -17.95 2.93
CA GLY A 101 -21.85 -17.15 2.85
C GLY A 101 -21.73 -15.63 3.07
N ALA A 102 -20.61 -15.08 3.54
CA ALA A 102 -20.46 -13.66 3.86
C ALA A 102 -19.27 -12.96 3.17
N GLY A 103 -18.76 -13.49 2.06
CA GLY A 103 -17.68 -12.86 1.28
C GLY A 103 -18.21 -11.99 0.16
N SER A 104 -17.66 -10.78 0.00
CA SER A 104 -17.99 -9.89 -1.13
C SER A 104 -17.80 -10.58 -2.47
N VAL A 105 -18.81 -10.52 -3.32
CA VAL A 105 -18.79 -11.06 -4.70
C VAL A 105 -17.75 -10.33 -5.56
N LEU A 106 -17.34 -9.13 -5.16
CA LEU A 106 -16.34 -8.32 -5.87
C LEU A 106 -14.89 -8.65 -5.49
N TYR A 107 -14.66 -9.55 -4.52
CA TYR A 107 -13.31 -9.93 -4.13
C TYR A 107 -12.86 -11.20 -4.85
N PHE A 108 -11.82 -11.10 -5.69
CA PHE A 108 -11.32 -12.23 -6.51
C PHE A 108 -11.01 -13.49 -5.68
N GLY A 109 -10.58 -13.33 -4.44
CA GLY A 109 -10.31 -14.46 -3.53
C GLY A 109 -11.56 -15.21 -3.11
N THR A 110 -12.74 -14.59 -3.17
CA THR A 110 -14.05 -15.22 -2.92
C THR A 110 -14.63 -15.78 -4.23
N VAL A 111 -14.56 -15.00 -5.31
CA VAL A 111 -15.10 -15.35 -6.63
C VAL A 111 -14.54 -16.68 -7.14
N ARG A 112 -13.28 -16.99 -6.89
CA ARG A 112 -12.65 -18.26 -7.31
C ARG A 112 -13.29 -19.53 -6.74
N HIS A 113 -14.15 -19.39 -5.74
CA HIS A 113 -14.82 -20.54 -5.10
C HIS A 113 -16.26 -20.73 -5.55
N TYR A 114 -16.81 -19.81 -6.35
CA TYR A 114 -18.15 -19.92 -6.90
C TYR A 114 -18.14 -20.63 -8.25
N THR A 115 -19.21 -21.37 -8.53
CA THR A 115 -19.56 -21.77 -9.90
C THR A 115 -20.15 -20.56 -10.65
N PRO A 116 -20.17 -20.57 -12.01
CA PRO A 116 -20.77 -19.48 -12.79
C PRO A 116 -22.23 -19.21 -12.41
N ASP A 117 -23.02 -20.25 -12.16
CA ASP A 117 -24.44 -20.14 -11.83
C ASP A 117 -24.64 -19.53 -10.43
N GLU A 118 -23.88 -20.01 -9.42
CA GLU A 118 -23.89 -19.43 -8.06
C GLU A 118 -23.49 -17.97 -8.06
N LEU A 119 -22.52 -17.58 -8.90
CA LEU A 119 -22.10 -16.19 -9.03
C LEU A 119 -23.21 -15.33 -9.65
N ALA A 120 -23.89 -15.84 -10.69
CA ALA A 120 -24.99 -15.15 -11.34
C ALA A 120 -26.17 -14.94 -10.39
N ASP A 121 -26.55 -15.96 -9.62
CA ASP A 121 -27.63 -15.90 -8.63
C ASP A 121 -27.30 -14.89 -7.51
N ARG A 122 -26.05 -14.86 -7.05
CA ARG A 122 -25.59 -13.90 -6.06
C ARG A 122 -25.63 -12.46 -6.57
N LEU A 123 -25.15 -12.21 -7.79
CA LEU A 123 -25.19 -10.88 -8.41
C LEU A 123 -26.63 -10.37 -8.62
N ALA A 124 -27.58 -11.27 -8.84
CA ALA A 124 -28.98 -10.92 -8.97
C ALA A 124 -29.67 -10.63 -7.62
N ALA A 125 -29.17 -11.21 -6.52
CA ALA A 125 -29.79 -11.15 -5.20
C ALA A 125 -29.25 -10.02 -4.30
N GLU A 126 -28.06 -9.51 -4.55
CA GLU A 126 -27.38 -8.54 -3.65
C GLU A 126 -27.51 -7.10 -4.16
N ASP A 127 -27.53 -6.14 -3.21
CA ASP A 127 -27.41 -4.71 -3.49
C ASP A 127 -25.97 -4.40 -3.95
N THR A 128 -25.75 -4.49 -5.26
CA THR A 128 -24.47 -4.32 -5.94
C THR A 128 -23.80 -2.99 -5.58
N VAL A 129 -24.55 -1.91 -5.40
CA VAL A 129 -24.00 -0.59 -5.04
C VAL A 129 -23.39 -0.63 -3.64
N ARG A 130 -24.09 -1.20 -2.68
CA ARG A 130 -23.60 -1.31 -1.32
C ARG A 130 -22.33 -2.15 -1.25
N GLU A 131 -22.25 -3.19 -2.05
CA GLU A 131 -21.10 -4.07 -2.10
C GLU A 131 -19.87 -3.37 -2.74
N VAL A 132 -20.06 -2.66 -3.86
CA VAL A 132 -19.02 -1.83 -4.49
C VAL A 132 -18.50 -0.77 -3.51
N CYS A 133 -19.40 -0.11 -2.78
CA CYS A 133 -19.02 0.88 -1.77
C CYS A 133 -18.22 0.25 -0.61
N ALA A 134 -18.66 -0.90 -0.09
CA ALA A 134 -17.95 -1.60 0.98
C ALA A 134 -16.54 -2.01 0.55
N GLN A 135 -16.40 -2.57 -0.65
CA GLN A 135 -15.10 -2.93 -1.23
C GLN A 135 -14.21 -1.69 -1.43
N SER A 136 -14.76 -0.59 -1.92
CA SER A 136 -14.03 0.67 -2.11
C SER A 136 -13.47 1.22 -0.80
N VAL A 137 -14.21 1.12 0.31
CA VAL A 137 -13.74 1.51 1.65
C VAL A 137 -12.56 0.64 2.10
N ILE A 138 -12.63 -0.68 1.89
CA ILE A 138 -11.55 -1.60 2.24
C ILE A 138 -10.29 -1.28 1.44
N LEU A 139 -10.42 -1.11 0.13
CA LEU A 139 -9.33 -0.74 -0.78
C LEU A 139 -8.71 0.62 -0.42
N SER A 140 -9.53 1.61 -0.06
CA SER A 140 -9.08 2.93 0.37
C SER A 140 -8.19 2.87 1.61
N ARG A 141 -8.59 2.08 2.62
CA ARG A 141 -7.77 1.87 3.82
C ARG A 141 -6.45 1.18 3.51
N LEU A 142 -6.45 0.22 2.59
CA LEU A 142 -5.24 -0.45 2.13
C LEU A 142 -4.32 0.51 1.38
N SER A 143 -4.88 1.29 0.45
CA SER A 143 -4.16 2.33 -0.30
C SER A 143 -3.49 3.33 0.62
N TRP A 144 -4.22 3.82 1.65
CA TRP A 144 -3.66 4.74 2.64
C TRP A 144 -2.46 4.18 3.39
N ARG A 145 -2.54 2.91 3.83
CA ARG A 145 -1.42 2.23 4.50
C ARG A 145 -0.21 2.10 3.58
N LYS A 146 -0.41 1.70 2.32
CA LYS A 146 0.65 1.61 1.32
C LYS A 146 1.34 2.95 1.09
N HIS A 147 0.57 4.04 0.96
CA HIS A 147 1.12 5.38 0.80
C HIS A 147 1.96 5.83 2.00
N ARG A 148 1.51 5.54 3.23
CA ARG A 148 2.29 5.86 4.43
C ARG A 148 3.59 5.07 4.52
N LEU A 149 3.58 3.79 4.18
CA LEU A 149 4.79 2.97 4.13
C LEU A 149 5.76 3.48 3.06
N LEU A 150 5.25 3.87 1.90
CA LEU A 150 6.05 4.45 0.82
C LEU A 150 6.70 5.77 1.26
N GLN A 151 5.94 6.67 1.91
CA GLN A 151 6.49 7.91 2.46
C GLN A 151 7.58 7.64 3.50
N ALA A 152 7.35 6.71 4.43
CA ALA A 152 8.35 6.32 5.43
C ALA A 152 9.62 5.75 4.77
N SER A 153 9.47 4.92 3.73
CA SER A 153 10.60 4.40 2.95
C SER A 153 11.42 5.53 2.33
N MET A 154 10.76 6.47 1.65
CA MET A 154 11.45 7.61 1.01
C MET A 154 12.20 8.48 2.03
N LEU A 155 11.57 8.80 3.16
CA LEU A 155 12.20 9.60 4.22
C LEU A 155 13.39 8.87 4.85
N ALA A 156 13.26 7.58 5.11
CA ALA A 156 14.35 6.77 5.66
C ALA A 156 15.53 6.64 4.67
N THR A 157 15.25 6.51 3.36
CA THR A 157 16.31 6.52 2.32
C THR A 157 17.07 7.84 2.33
N ILE A 158 16.34 8.97 2.30
CA ILE A 158 16.96 10.31 2.30
C ILE A 158 17.79 10.50 3.57
N ALA A 159 17.24 10.19 4.73
CA ALA A 159 17.95 10.33 6.01
C ALA A 159 19.19 9.44 6.05
N GLY A 160 19.08 8.18 5.68
CA GLY A 160 20.20 7.22 5.66
C GLY A 160 21.31 7.67 4.70
N ALA A 161 20.95 8.06 3.48
CA ALA A 161 21.90 8.53 2.47
C ALA A 161 22.59 9.83 2.90
N THR A 162 21.83 10.77 3.51
CA THR A 162 22.39 12.04 4.00
C THR A 162 23.36 11.82 5.16
N ILE A 163 23.00 11.01 6.17
CA ILE A 163 23.87 10.69 7.30
C ILE A 163 25.18 10.06 6.81
N THR A 164 25.06 9.06 5.94
CA THR A 164 26.25 8.36 5.41
C THR A 164 27.10 9.29 4.56
N GLY A 165 26.49 10.03 3.62
CA GLY A 165 27.20 10.94 2.73
C GLY A 165 27.93 12.05 3.48
N LEU A 166 27.28 12.69 4.46
CA LEU A 166 27.92 13.73 5.29
C LEU A 166 29.08 13.15 6.13
N THR A 167 28.90 11.94 6.68
CA THR A 167 29.95 11.31 7.45
C THR A 167 31.18 11.02 6.58
N LEU A 168 30.99 10.50 5.38
CA LEU A 168 32.08 10.23 4.44
C LEU A 168 32.79 11.50 3.99
N LEU A 169 32.05 12.57 3.72
CA LEU A 169 32.63 13.87 3.36
C LEU A 169 33.46 14.48 4.50
N MET A 170 32.98 14.42 5.75
CA MET A 170 33.68 14.98 6.91
C MET A 170 34.92 14.18 7.32
N THR A 171 34.92 12.89 7.06
CA THR A 171 36.06 12.02 7.45
C THR A 171 37.12 11.88 6.36
N GLY A 172 36.92 12.52 5.20
CA GLY A 172 37.83 12.39 4.05
C GLY A 172 37.85 10.98 3.47
N GLY A 173 36.90 10.12 3.85
CA GLY A 173 36.85 8.70 3.50
C GLY A 173 36.23 8.42 2.13
N ALA A 174 36.29 9.34 1.18
CA ALA A 174 35.64 9.17 -0.12
C ALA A 174 36.64 9.12 -1.30
N LEU A 175 37.95 9.05 -1.06
CA LEU A 175 38.95 8.87 -2.14
C LEU A 175 40.17 8.15 -1.64
#